data_8e42807eeef0adced824f084074d1c48
#
_entry.id   8e42807eeef0adced824f084074d1c48
#
_cell.length_a   1.000
_cell.length_b   1.000
_cell.length_c   1.000
_cell.angle_alpha   90.00
_cell.angle_beta   90.00
_cell.angle_gamma   90.00
#
_symmetry.space_group_name_H-M   'P 1'
#
loop_
_entity.id
_entity.type
_entity.pdbx_description
1 polymer ?
#
loop_
_entity_poly.entity_id
_entity_poly.type
_entity_poly.pdbx_seq_one_letter_code
_entity_poly.pdbx_strand_id
1 'polypeptide(L)'
;ARVGEPLLARSPGALALTGAGARVHREAVRVLAEREHAQVVAGGLAVEPTGTLTIAAARAFGRAVLLPVAVRFAALHPDVNVRIALRDAPPDGLAPDADVVVSDSARSPPGCSARLLARAQWRLVAAPGYLARAGTPAQPRDLASHRAVIHDPAFLQARLWHRRTRAVQAVALGRHLLVDDVAGAADALRAQAGIGPAPGYLVDAALAD
;
A
#
# COMPACT_ATOMS: atom_id res chain seq x y z
N ALA A 1 5.52 -36.34 -17.30
CA ALA A 1 5.43 -35.95 -15.89
C ALA A 1 4.27 -36.73 -15.25
N ARG A 2 4.54 -37.42 -14.12
CA ARG A 2 3.54 -38.30 -13.46
C ARG A 2 2.86 -37.51 -12.33
N VAL A 3 1.95 -36.60 -12.67
CA VAL A 3 1.17 -35.89 -11.65
C VAL A 3 -0.23 -36.45 -11.49
N GLY A 4 -0.64 -37.40 -12.38
CA GLY A 4 -1.92 -38.10 -12.28
C GLY A 4 -3.17 -37.28 -12.65
N GLU A 5 -3.04 -35.95 -12.70
CA GLU A 5 -4.12 -35.01 -13.03
C GLU A 5 -3.67 -34.04 -14.14
N PRO A 6 -4.59 -33.56 -15.00
CA PRO A 6 -4.29 -32.52 -15.97
C PRO A 6 -3.87 -31.22 -15.26
N LEU A 7 -2.75 -30.64 -15.69
CA LEU A 7 -2.26 -29.38 -15.15
C LEU A 7 -2.78 -28.15 -15.89
N LEU A 8 -3.24 -28.37 -17.14
CA LEU A 8 -3.75 -27.33 -18.03
C LEU A 8 -5.17 -27.65 -18.45
N ALA A 9 -6.06 -26.70 -18.39
CA ALA A 9 -7.39 -26.73 -18.98
C ALA A 9 -7.37 -25.96 -20.31
N ARG A 10 -7.87 -26.58 -21.37
CA ARG A 10 -8.04 -25.97 -22.70
C ARG A 10 -9.49 -25.52 -22.85
N SER A 11 -9.71 -24.26 -23.10
CA SER A 11 -10.97 -23.67 -23.55
C SER A 11 -10.77 -23.08 -24.94
N PRO A 12 -11.80 -22.98 -25.79
CA PRO A 12 -11.67 -22.34 -27.10
C PRO A 12 -11.06 -20.91 -26.92
N GLY A 13 -9.82 -20.74 -27.40
CA GLY A 13 -9.09 -19.47 -27.36
C GLY A 13 -8.32 -19.17 -26.08
N ALA A 14 -8.32 -20.04 -25.05
CA ALA A 14 -7.56 -19.80 -23.81
C ALA A 14 -6.93 -21.09 -23.24
N LEU A 15 -5.71 -20.96 -22.73
CA LEU A 15 -5.01 -21.96 -21.93
C LEU A 15 -4.97 -21.48 -20.48
N ALA A 16 -5.56 -22.23 -19.57
CA ALA A 16 -5.57 -21.90 -18.13
C ALA A 16 -4.99 -23.03 -17.28
N LEU A 17 -4.43 -22.71 -16.13
CA LEU A 17 -4.00 -23.72 -15.16
C LEU A 17 -5.24 -24.33 -14.47
N THR A 18 -5.22 -25.64 -14.28
CA THR A 18 -6.16 -26.30 -13.37
C THR A 18 -5.77 -26.02 -11.92
N GLY A 19 -6.59 -26.40 -10.95
CA GLY A 19 -6.22 -26.31 -9.53
C GLY A 19 -4.94 -27.09 -9.21
N ALA A 20 -4.74 -28.27 -9.81
CA ALA A 20 -3.50 -29.04 -9.73
C ALA A 20 -2.35 -28.32 -10.43
N GLY A 21 -2.59 -27.74 -11.62
CA GLY A 21 -1.62 -26.94 -12.35
C GLY A 21 -1.13 -25.73 -11.56
N ALA A 22 -2.02 -25.02 -10.91
CA ALA A 22 -1.67 -23.87 -10.07
C ALA A 22 -0.82 -24.26 -8.85
N ARG A 23 -1.09 -25.42 -8.24
CA ARG A 23 -0.25 -25.95 -7.14
C ARG A 23 1.15 -26.30 -7.63
N VAL A 24 1.25 -27.08 -8.72
CA VAL A 24 2.55 -27.48 -9.30
C VAL A 24 3.34 -26.27 -9.76
N HIS A 25 2.70 -25.29 -10.38
CA HIS A 25 3.36 -24.06 -10.83
C HIS A 25 3.97 -23.29 -9.67
N ARG A 26 3.23 -23.09 -8.57
CA ARG A 26 3.79 -22.42 -7.37
C ARG A 26 5.01 -23.13 -6.81
N GLU A 27 4.95 -24.47 -6.69
CA GLU A 27 6.10 -25.25 -6.18
C GLU A 27 7.28 -25.22 -7.15
N ALA A 28 7.04 -25.29 -8.46
CA ALA A 28 8.10 -25.18 -9.45
C ALA A 28 8.82 -23.83 -9.40
N VAL A 29 8.07 -22.74 -9.30
CA VAL A 29 8.65 -21.39 -9.12
C VAL A 29 9.50 -21.32 -7.85
N ARG A 30 9.03 -21.91 -6.74
CA ARG A 30 9.79 -21.94 -5.49
C ARG A 30 11.10 -22.72 -5.61
N VAL A 31 11.05 -23.91 -6.22
CA VAL A 31 12.24 -24.76 -6.45
C VAL A 31 13.26 -24.06 -7.36
N LEU A 32 12.80 -23.36 -8.40
CA LEU A 32 13.69 -22.59 -9.26
C LEU A 32 14.36 -21.43 -8.51
N ALA A 33 13.62 -20.71 -7.67
CA ALA A 33 14.17 -19.64 -6.87
C ALA A 33 15.17 -20.15 -5.82
N GLU A 34 14.89 -21.29 -5.17
CA GLU A 34 15.85 -21.95 -4.24
C GLU A 34 17.11 -22.43 -4.96
N ARG A 35 16.98 -22.95 -6.19
CA ARG A 35 18.13 -23.32 -7.00
C ARG A 35 19.00 -22.11 -7.34
N GLU A 36 18.39 -21.01 -7.76
CA GLU A 36 19.11 -19.77 -8.05
C GLU A 36 19.82 -19.23 -6.80
N HIS A 37 19.13 -19.24 -5.65
CA HIS A 37 19.74 -18.87 -4.37
C HIS A 37 20.92 -19.77 -4.01
N ALA A 38 20.77 -21.08 -4.17
CA ALA A 38 21.86 -22.03 -3.92
C ALA A 38 23.08 -21.80 -4.85
N GLN A 39 22.85 -21.43 -6.11
CA GLN A 39 23.92 -21.10 -7.06
C GLN A 39 24.66 -19.82 -6.64
N VAL A 40 23.95 -18.79 -6.16
CA VAL A 40 24.52 -17.55 -5.62
C VAL A 40 25.38 -17.85 -4.38
N VAL A 41 24.86 -18.65 -3.45
CA VAL A 41 25.58 -19.04 -2.21
C VAL A 41 26.81 -19.89 -2.52
N ALA A 42 26.70 -20.86 -3.44
CA ALA A 42 27.79 -21.75 -3.82
C ALA A 42 28.89 -21.05 -4.65
N GLY A 43 28.53 -20.01 -5.39
CA GLY A 43 29.47 -19.27 -6.25
C GLY A 43 30.41 -18.33 -5.52
N GLY A 44 30.15 -17.98 -4.25
CA GLY A 44 31.00 -17.10 -3.43
C GLY A 44 31.24 -15.70 -4.02
N LEU A 45 30.67 -15.42 -5.20
CA LEU A 45 30.73 -14.15 -5.90
C LEU A 45 29.44 -13.40 -5.60
N ALA A 46 29.54 -12.15 -5.18
CA ALA A 46 28.42 -11.23 -5.23
C ALA A 46 28.03 -11.07 -6.71
N VAL A 47 27.12 -11.92 -7.16
CA VAL A 47 26.55 -11.76 -8.50
C VAL A 47 25.71 -10.49 -8.43
N GLU A 48 26.10 -9.49 -9.22
CA GLU A 48 25.27 -8.29 -9.34
C GLU A 48 23.86 -8.70 -9.80
N PRO A 49 22.80 -8.22 -9.13
CA PRO A 49 21.46 -8.63 -9.46
C PRO A 49 21.11 -8.17 -10.88
N THR A 50 20.51 -9.07 -11.67
CA THR A 50 20.06 -8.80 -13.04
C THR A 50 18.63 -9.29 -13.23
N GLY A 51 17.97 -8.88 -14.31
CA GLY A 51 16.63 -9.33 -14.67
C GLY A 51 15.55 -8.30 -14.35
N THR A 52 14.33 -8.75 -14.02
CA THR A 52 13.19 -7.86 -13.76
C THR A 52 12.66 -8.06 -12.35
N LEU A 53 12.55 -6.97 -11.61
CA LEU A 53 11.92 -6.90 -10.29
C LEU A 53 10.58 -6.18 -10.41
N THR A 54 9.48 -6.89 -10.18
CA THR A 54 8.13 -6.32 -10.17
C THR A 54 7.64 -6.11 -8.75
N ILE A 55 7.36 -4.86 -8.38
CA ILE A 55 6.84 -4.49 -7.06
C ILE A 55 5.43 -3.93 -7.21
N ALA A 56 4.46 -4.51 -6.50
CA ALA A 56 3.11 -3.98 -6.41
C ALA A 56 2.92 -3.22 -5.09
N ALA A 57 2.24 -2.09 -5.14
CA ALA A 57 1.93 -1.28 -3.97
C ALA A 57 0.61 -0.52 -4.12
N ALA A 58 0.00 -0.13 -2.99
CA ALA A 58 -1.10 0.82 -2.99
C ALA A 58 -0.67 2.14 -3.63
N ARG A 59 -1.53 2.72 -4.46
CA ARG A 59 -1.21 3.87 -5.33
C ARG A 59 -0.63 5.05 -4.56
N ALA A 60 -1.28 5.48 -3.49
CA ALA A 60 -0.84 6.63 -2.71
C ALA A 60 0.53 6.41 -2.06
N PHE A 61 0.73 5.24 -1.42
CA PHE A 61 2.01 4.86 -0.82
C PHE A 61 3.10 4.67 -1.89
N GLY A 62 2.77 3.99 -2.97
CA GLY A 62 3.69 3.73 -4.06
C GLY A 62 4.24 5.01 -4.67
N ARG A 63 3.39 6.01 -4.88
CA ARG A 63 3.82 7.32 -5.41
C ARG A 63 4.66 8.12 -4.41
N ALA A 64 4.24 8.17 -3.15
CA ALA A 64 4.87 9.03 -2.15
C ALA A 64 6.18 8.44 -1.60
N VAL A 65 6.25 7.11 -1.44
CA VAL A 65 7.36 6.45 -0.73
C VAL A 65 8.15 5.49 -1.62
N LEU A 66 7.46 4.60 -2.33
CA LEU A 66 8.15 3.54 -3.08
C LEU A 66 8.88 4.07 -4.32
N LEU A 67 8.28 4.97 -5.09
CA LEU A 67 8.87 5.51 -6.31
C LEU A 67 10.23 6.20 -6.07
N PRO A 68 10.40 7.10 -5.08
CA PRO A 68 11.71 7.65 -4.77
C PRO A 68 12.77 6.60 -4.41
N VAL A 69 12.36 5.56 -3.69
CA VAL A 69 13.25 4.44 -3.33
C VAL A 69 13.61 3.61 -4.56
N ALA A 70 12.63 3.31 -5.41
CA ALA A 70 12.83 2.54 -6.64
C ALA A 70 13.76 3.25 -7.63
N VAL A 71 13.65 4.58 -7.76
CA VAL A 71 14.58 5.39 -8.60
C VAL A 71 16.03 5.26 -8.08
N ARG A 72 16.23 5.36 -6.77
CA ARG A 72 17.57 5.18 -6.18
C ARG A 72 18.09 3.75 -6.36
N PHE A 73 17.22 2.75 -6.19
CA PHE A 73 17.57 1.36 -6.40
C PHE A 73 17.99 1.09 -7.85
N ALA A 74 17.21 1.56 -8.84
CA ALA A 74 17.54 1.40 -10.25
C ALA A 74 18.86 2.07 -10.64
N ALA A 75 19.20 3.19 -10.02
CA ALA A 75 20.50 3.86 -10.24
C ALA A 75 21.68 3.05 -9.67
N LEU A 76 21.47 2.30 -8.58
CA LEU A 76 22.49 1.46 -7.97
C LEU A 76 22.62 0.08 -8.64
N HIS A 77 21.58 -0.38 -9.34
CA HIS A 77 21.52 -1.69 -9.98
C HIS A 77 21.05 -1.54 -11.43
N PRO A 78 21.91 -1.04 -12.35
CA PRO A 78 21.53 -0.73 -13.72
C PRO A 78 21.10 -1.94 -14.55
N ASP A 79 21.53 -3.14 -14.18
CA ASP A 79 21.18 -4.40 -14.84
C ASP A 79 19.84 -5.00 -14.36
N VAL A 80 19.15 -4.33 -13.41
CA VAL A 80 17.82 -4.71 -12.95
C VAL A 80 16.75 -3.83 -13.56
N ASN A 81 15.83 -4.42 -14.30
CA ASN A 81 14.62 -3.76 -14.77
C ASN A 81 13.61 -3.68 -13.64
N VAL A 82 13.31 -2.48 -13.14
CA VAL A 82 12.34 -2.28 -12.05
C VAL A 82 10.98 -1.92 -12.63
N ARG A 83 9.97 -2.73 -12.31
CA ARG A 83 8.56 -2.51 -12.66
C ARG A 83 7.76 -2.21 -11.40
N ILE A 84 7.12 -1.04 -11.35
CA ILE A 84 6.24 -0.65 -10.24
C ILE A 84 4.78 -0.73 -10.70
N ALA A 85 4.00 -1.59 -10.08
CA ALA A 85 2.56 -1.73 -10.31
C ALA A 85 1.79 -1.02 -9.19
N LEU A 86 1.31 0.18 -9.48
CA LEU A 86 0.47 0.94 -8.54
C LEU A 86 -0.99 0.50 -8.70
N ARG A 87 -1.58 -0.04 -7.66
CA ARG A 87 -2.94 -0.58 -7.65
C ARG A 87 -3.74 0.03 -6.52
N ASP A 88 -5.04 0.13 -6.71
CA ASP A 88 -5.96 0.29 -5.60
C ASP A 88 -5.93 -1.01 -4.82
N ALA A 89 -5.89 -0.94 -3.49
CA ALA A 89 -5.56 -2.07 -2.64
C ALA A 89 -6.31 -3.36 -3.05
N PRO A 90 -5.62 -4.42 -3.42
CA PRO A 90 -6.28 -5.70 -3.65
C PRO A 90 -6.85 -6.17 -2.30
N PRO A 91 -8.12 -6.61 -2.23
CA PRO A 91 -8.76 -7.05 -1.00
C PRO A 91 -7.95 -8.13 -0.26
N ASP A 92 -7.13 -8.89 -0.97
CA ASP A 92 -6.40 -10.05 -0.45
C ASP A 92 -4.88 -9.85 -0.38
N GLY A 93 -4.36 -8.67 -0.69
CA GLY A 93 -2.91 -8.39 -0.69
C GLY A 93 -2.11 -9.17 -1.74
N LEU A 94 -2.79 -9.88 -2.64
CA LEU A 94 -2.16 -10.69 -3.69
C LEU A 94 -2.05 -9.90 -5.00
N ALA A 95 -0.84 -9.80 -5.50
CA ALA A 95 -0.56 -9.45 -6.89
C ALA A 95 0.22 -10.64 -7.48
N PRO A 96 -0.46 -11.58 -8.16
CA PRO A 96 0.14 -12.83 -8.60
C PRO A 96 1.27 -12.65 -9.63
N ASP A 97 1.38 -11.48 -10.20
CA ASP A 97 2.39 -11.05 -11.16
C ASP A 97 3.50 -10.18 -10.53
N ALA A 98 3.55 -10.05 -9.20
CA ALA A 98 4.58 -9.27 -8.51
C ALA A 98 5.49 -10.17 -7.65
N ASP A 99 6.80 -9.88 -7.68
CA ASP A 99 7.80 -10.51 -6.83
C ASP A 99 7.71 -10.01 -5.40
N VAL A 100 7.37 -8.73 -5.23
CA VAL A 100 7.21 -8.07 -3.94
C VAL A 100 5.88 -7.31 -3.91
N VAL A 101 5.14 -7.46 -2.81
CA VAL A 101 3.93 -6.68 -2.56
C VAL A 101 4.12 -5.85 -1.30
N VAL A 102 3.94 -4.54 -1.41
CA VAL A 102 3.90 -3.63 -0.26
C VAL A 102 2.45 -3.27 0.03
N SER A 103 1.96 -3.69 1.19
CA SER A 103 0.57 -3.56 1.60
C SER A 103 0.47 -3.01 3.01
N ASP A 104 -0.62 -2.35 3.31
CA ASP A 104 -1.03 -1.96 4.67
C ASP A 104 -1.85 -3.05 5.38
N SER A 105 -2.11 -4.18 4.70
CA SER A 105 -2.78 -5.34 5.27
C SER A 105 -1.89 -6.03 6.31
N ALA A 106 -2.48 -6.35 7.46
CA ALA A 106 -1.83 -7.17 8.48
C ALA A 106 -1.79 -8.67 8.13
N ARG A 107 -2.42 -9.07 7.03
CA ARG A 107 -2.51 -10.47 6.61
C ARG A 107 -1.46 -10.77 5.56
N SER A 108 -0.69 -11.84 5.79
CA SER A 108 0.17 -12.42 4.77
C SER A 108 -0.58 -13.57 4.08
N PRO A 109 -0.63 -13.59 2.75
CA PRO A 109 -1.19 -14.71 2.02
C PRO A 109 -0.41 -16.00 2.31
N PRO A 110 -1.05 -17.19 2.24
CA PRO A 110 -0.36 -18.46 2.35
C PRO A 110 0.78 -18.58 1.34
N GLY A 111 1.93 -19.06 1.77
CA GLY A 111 3.11 -19.23 0.92
C GLY A 111 3.94 -17.96 0.69
N CYS A 112 3.56 -16.82 1.30
CA CYS A 112 4.34 -15.60 1.24
C CYS A 112 5.07 -15.33 2.57
N SER A 113 6.29 -14.81 2.48
CA SER A 113 7.00 -14.24 3.62
C SER A 113 6.63 -12.78 3.79
N ALA A 114 6.30 -12.35 5.02
CA ALA A 114 5.96 -10.96 5.29
C ALA A 114 6.91 -10.33 6.31
N ARG A 115 7.30 -9.09 6.05
CA ARG A 115 8.13 -8.28 6.93
C ARG A 115 7.46 -6.93 7.17
N LEU A 116 7.33 -6.54 8.45
CA LEU A 116 6.88 -5.20 8.79
C LEU A 116 7.99 -4.19 8.42
N LEU A 117 7.68 -3.27 7.52
CA LEU A 117 8.60 -2.21 7.11
C LEU A 117 8.52 -0.98 8.04
N ALA A 118 7.30 -0.52 8.30
CA ALA A 118 7.05 0.65 9.14
C ALA A 118 5.62 0.62 9.69
N ARG A 119 5.33 1.51 10.65
CA ARG A 119 3.98 1.79 11.14
C ARG A 119 3.55 3.16 10.64
N ALA A 120 2.61 3.21 9.70
CA ALA A 120 1.99 4.44 9.27
C ALA A 120 0.95 4.89 10.29
N GLN A 121 0.99 6.17 10.67
CA GLN A 121 -0.02 6.78 11.53
C GLN A 121 -0.96 7.64 10.69
N TRP A 122 -2.25 7.50 10.94
CA TRP A 122 -3.24 8.43 10.42
C TRP A 122 -3.26 9.68 11.30
N ARG A 123 -3.31 10.85 10.66
CA ARG A 123 -3.42 12.14 11.32
C ARG A 123 -4.70 12.84 10.89
N LEU A 124 -5.34 13.55 11.78
CA LEU A 124 -6.39 14.49 11.44
C LEU A 124 -5.74 15.83 11.13
N VAL A 125 -5.89 16.30 9.91
CA VAL A 125 -5.20 17.48 9.40
C VAL A 125 -6.14 18.44 8.67
N ALA A 126 -5.75 19.71 8.61
CA ALA A 126 -6.36 20.74 7.80
C ALA A 126 -5.30 21.76 7.38
N ALA A 127 -5.48 22.39 6.23
CA ALA A 127 -4.61 23.46 5.79
C ALA A 127 -4.78 24.72 6.69
N PRO A 128 -3.70 25.49 6.97
CA PRO A 128 -3.77 26.69 7.81
C PRO A 128 -4.81 27.71 7.34
N GLY A 129 -4.93 27.93 6.02
CA GLY A 129 -5.92 28.85 5.46
C GLY A 129 -7.38 28.40 5.66
N TYR A 130 -7.64 27.09 5.76
CA TYR A 130 -8.97 26.61 6.16
C TYR A 130 -9.23 26.93 7.63
N LEU A 131 -8.29 26.67 8.53
CA LEU A 131 -8.43 26.93 9.96
C LEU A 131 -8.58 28.42 10.26
N ALA A 132 -7.89 29.28 9.52
CA ALA A 132 -8.03 30.74 9.65
C ALA A 132 -9.46 31.22 9.35
N ARG A 133 -10.17 30.58 8.41
CA ARG A 133 -11.55 30.94 8.04
C ARG A 133 -12.62 30.28 8.92
N ALA A 134 -12.39 29.01 9.24
CA ALA A 134 -13.40 28.15 9.89
C ALA A 134 -13.20 28.01 11.41
N GLY A 135 -12.08 28.53 11.94
CA GLY A 135 -11.65 28.31 13.31
C GLY A 135 -10.88 27.02 13.49
N THR A 136 -10.12 26.94 14.59
CA THR A 136 -9.40 25.71 14.97
C THR A 136 -10.24 24.96 15.99
N PRO A 137 -10.58 23.67 15.75
CA PRO A 137 -11.34 22.88 16.72
C PRO A 137 -10.50 22.67 17.98
N ALA A 138 -11.03 23.06 19.14
CA ALA A 138 -10.38 22.91 20.44
C ALA A 138 -10.62 21.52 21.05
N GLN A 139 -11.70 20.87 20.68
CA GLN A 139 -12.12 19.56 21.20
C GLN A 139 -12.80 18.74 20.12
N PRO A 140 -12.86 17.41 20.26
CA PRO A 140 -13.36 16.50 19.23
C PRO A 140 -14.78 16.83 18.74
N ARG A 141 -15.68 17.25 19.63
CA ARG A 141 -17.07 17.60 19.24
C ARG A 141 -17.16 18.77 18.27
N ASP A 142 -16.16 19.67 18.25
CA ASP A 142 -16.16 20.83 17.37
C ASP A 142 -16.03 20.44 15.90
N LEU A 143 -15.50 19.21 15.63
CA LEU A 143 -15.37 18.67 14.29
C LEU A 143 -16.73 18.52 13.56
N ALA A 144 -17.82 18.38 14.31
CA ALA A 144 -19.16 18.30 13.72
C ALA A 144 -19.58 19.57 12.97
N SER A 145 -19.02 20.73 13.32
CA SER A 145 -19.26 22.01 12.67
C SER A 145 -18.36 22.26 11.45
N HIS A 146 -17.28 21.48 11.31
CA HIS A 146 -16.37 21.62 10.19
C HIS A 146 -16.78 20.76 9.00
N ARG A 147 -16.36 21.19 7.80
CA ARG A 147 -16.45 20.32 6.61
C ARG A 147 -15.39 19.24 6.71
N ALA A 148 -15.79 17.97 6.62
CA ALA A 148 -14.88 16.85 6.56
C ALA A 148 -14.41 16.60 5.11
N VAL A 149 -13.18 16.15 4.94
CA VAL A 149 -12.68 15.54 3.70
C VAL A 149 -12.25 14.12 4.03
N ILE A 150 -12.87 13.14 3.38
CA ILE A 150 -12.67 11.72 3.65
C ILE A 150 -12.48 10.95 2.35
N HIS A 151 -11.76 9.83 2.40
CA HIS A 151 -11.61 8.92 1.26
C HIS A 151 -12.41 7.62 1.44
N ASP A 152 -12.89 7.32 2.64
CA ASP A 152 -13.68 6.15 2.97
C ASP A 152 -14.84 6.59 3.87
N PRO A 153 -16.10 6.21 3.57
CA PRO A 153 -17.25 6.48 4.43
C PRO A 153 -17.10 6.01 5.88
N ALA A 154 -16.25 5.00 6.14
CA ALA A 154 -15.96 4.54 7.49
C ALA A 154 -15.39 5.66 8.40
N PHE A 155 -14.73 6.67 7.83
CA PHE A 155 -14.23 7.82 8.57
C PHE A 155 -15.32 8.82 9.00
N LEU A 156 -16.56 8.70 8.53
CA LEU A 156 -17.69 9.51 9.05
C LEU A 156 -17.93 9.26 10.54
N GLN A 157 -17.55 8.09 11.04
CA GLN A 157 -17.57 7.71 12.45
C GLN A 157 -16.13 7.63 12.98
N ALA A 158 -15.43 8.75 12.96
CA ALA A 158 -14.01 8.79 13.34
C ALA A 158 -13.80 8.44 14.82
N ARG A 159 -12.81 7.62 15.10
CA ARG A 159 -12.35 7.32 16.46
C ARG A 159 -11.03 8.04 16.72
N LEU A 160 -11.07 9.09 17.51
CA LEU A 160 -9.92 9.90 17.84
C LEU A 160 -9.28 9.43 19.14
N TRP A 161 -7.94 9.39 19.15
CA TRP A 161 -7.15 9.06 20.33
C TRP A 161 -6.58 10.32 20.95
N HIS A 162 -6.86 10.52 22.23
CA HIS A 162 -6.20 11.55 22.99
C HIS A 162 -4.76 11.14 23.31
N ARG A 163 -3.77 11.90 22.83
CA ARG A 163 -2.35 11.50 22.92
C ARG A 163 -1.88 11.19 24.35
N ARG A 164 -2.28 11.99 25.34
CA ARG A 164 -1.84 11.87 26.74
C ARG A 164 -2.63 10.83 27.52
N THR A 165 -3.96 10.88 27.47
CA THR A 165 -4.82 10.02 28.29
C THR A 165 -5.12 8.65 27.66
N ARG A 166 -4.80 8.47 26.38
CA ARG A 166 -5.14 7.26 25.57
C ARG A 166 -6.64 7.01 25.47
N ALA A 167 -7.46 7.93 25.93
CA ALA A 167 -8.91 7.84 25.77
C ALA A 167 -9.27 7.86 24.27
N VAL A 168 -10.25 7.03 23.90
CA VAL A 168 -10.82 6.97 22.55
C VAL A 168 -12.17 7.64 22.58
N GLN A 169 -12.38 8.62 21.73
CA GLN A 169 -13.66 9.29 21.54
C GLN A 169 -14.17 9.10 20.13
N ALA A 170 -15.39 8.63 19.99
CA ALA A 170 -16.09 8.61 18.70
C ALA A 170 -16.59 10.02 18.38
N VAL A 171 -16.39 10.45 17.15
CA VAL A 171 -16.83 11.75 16.65
C VAL A 171 -17.54 11.53 15.32
N ALA A 172 -18.77 11.98 15.22
CA ALA A 172 -19.45 12.05 13.93
C ALA A 172 -18.99 13.29 13.16
N LEU A 173 -18.52 13.09 11.96
CA LEU A 173 -18.17 14.18 11.04
C LEU A 173 -19.45 14.65 10.33
N GLY A 174 -19.60 15.96 10.18
CA GLY A 174 -20.77 16.58 9.59
C GLY A 174 -20.77 16.58 8.06
N ARG A 175 -20.93 17.75 7.44
CA ARG A 175 -20.87 17.92 5.98
C ARG A 175 -19.52 17.44 5.47
N HIS A 176 -19.51 16.65 4.39
CA HIS A 176 -18.27 16.07 3.90
C HIS A 176 -18.10 16.20 2.39
N LEU A 177 -16.85 16.15 1.97
CA LEU A 177 -16.40 15.86 0.63
C LEU A 177 -15.80 14.45 0.67
N LEU A 178 -16.39 13.54 -0.10
CA LEU A 178 -15.86 12.19 -0.28
C LEU A 178 -15.06 12.15 -1.58
N VAL A 179 -13.82 11.72 -1.49
CA VAL A 179 -12.91 11.48 -2.62
C VAL A 179 -12.42 10.05 -2.47
N ASP A 180 -12.73 9.18 -3.39
CA ASP A 180 -12.45 7.73 -3.34
C ASP A 180 -10.97 7.37 -3.52
N ASP A 181 -10.08 8.35 -3.46
CA ASP A 181 -8.63 8.21 -3.50
C ASP A 181 -7.96 8.92 -2.30
N VAL A 182 -7.08 8.21 -1.62
CA VAL A 182 -6.34 8.72 -0.43
C VAL A 182 -5.49 9.94 -0.76
N ALA A 183 -4.81 9.92 -1.92
CA ALA A 183 -3.98 11.04 -2.35
C ALA A 183 -4.84 12.25 -2.75
N GLY A 184 -5.93 12.01 -3.49
CA GLY A 184 -6.90 13.04 -3.86
C GLY A 184 -7.55 13.70 -2.64
N ALA A 185 -7.89 12.92 -1.61
CA ALA A 185 -8.39 13.48 -0.35
C ALA A 185 -7.32 14.36 0.34
N ALA A 186 -6.06 13.93 0.36
CA ALA A 186 -4.96 14.75 0.89
C ALA A 186 -4.74 16.03 0.08
N ASP A 187 -4.89 15.99 -1.24
CA ASP A 187 -4.81 17.19 -2.10
C ASP A 187 -5.98 18.14 -1.85
N ALA A 188 -7.18 17.64 -1.65
CA ALA A 188 -8.33 18.45 -1.25
C ALA A 188 -8.12 19.13 0.12
N LEU A 189 -7.48 18.45 1.07
CA LEU A 189 -7.11 19.05 2.36
C LEU A 189 -6.09 20.20 2.18
N ARG A 190 -5.06 20.00 1.34
CA ARG A 190 -4.10 21.07 0.98
C ARG A 190 -4.79 22.24 0.28
N ALA A 191 -5.78 21.97 -0.57
CA ALA A 191 -6.61 22.95 -1.23
C ALA A 191 -7.64 23.63 -0.30
N GLN A 192 -7.53 23.45 1.02
CA GLN A 192 -8.35 24.09 2.04
C GLN A 192 -9.83 23.68 2.02
N ALA A 193 -10.15 22.48 1.54
CA ALA A 193 -11.54 22.02 1.43
C ALA A 193 -12.17 21.69 2.79
N GLY A 194 -11.36 21.39 3.83
CA GLY A 194 -11.88 20.97 5.13
C GLY A 194 -10.83 20.40 6.07
N ILE A 195 -11.31 19.62 7.03
CA ILE A 195 -10.53 18.81 7.97
C ILE A 195 -10.73 17.31 7.60
N GLY A 196 -9.66 16.51 7.66
CA GLY A 196 -9.82 15.08 7.37
C GLY A 196 -8.64 14.23 7.78
N PRO A 197 -8.83 12.90 7.77
CA PRO A 197 -7.76 11.95 8.00
C PRO A 197 -6.84 11.87 6.79
N ALA A 198 -5.53 11.86 7.05
CA ALA A 198 -4.52 11.56 6.04
C ALA A 198 -3.40 10.71 6.66
N PRO A 199 -2.82 9.76 5.90
CA PRO A 199 -1.68 9.00 6.38
C PRO A 199 -0.44 9.88 6.47
N GLY A 200 0.38 9.67 7.51
CA GLY A 200 1.56 10.49 7.80
C GLY A 200 2.51 10.62 6.61
N TYR A 201 2.71 9.55 5.84
CA TYR A 201 3.61 9.58 4.68
C TYR A 201 3.18 10.56 3.56
N LEU A 202 1.94 11.06 3.59
CA LEU A 202 1.46 12.11 2.66
C LEU A 202 1.57 13.52 3.25
N VAL A 203 1.62 13.66 4.59
CA VAL A 203 1.43 14.98 5.23
C VAL A 203 2.52 15.36 6.22
N ASP A 204 3.32 14.40 6.73
CA ASP A 204 4.30 14.69 7.79
C ASP A 204 5.38 15.71 7.37
N ALA A 205 5.80 15.72 6.11
CA ALA A 205 6.73 16.73 5.61
C ALA A 205 6.14 18.15 5.67
N ALA A 206 4.84 18.29 5.31
CA ALA A 206 4.16 19.58 5.35
C ALA A 206 3.71 20.02 6.77
N LEU A 207 3.83 19.14 7.76
CA LEU A 207 3.55 19.44 9.17
C LEU A 207 4.82 19.82 9.95
N ALA A 208 6.00 19.61 9.37
CA ALA A 208 7.29 19.93 9.95
C ALA A 208 7.73 21.39 9.67
N ASP A 209 7.13 22.02 8.67
CA ASP A 209 7.30 23.43 8.29
C ASP A 209 6.29 24.31 9.07
#